data_954d2b537583584408d0b2a47f523447
#
_entry.id   954d2b537583584408d0b2a47f523447
#
_cell.length_a   1.000
_cell.length_b   1.000
_cell.length_c   1.000
_cell.angle_alpha   90.00
_cell.angle_beta   90.00
_cell.angle_gamma   90.00
#
_symmetry.space_group_name_H-M   'P 1'
#
loop_
_entity.id
_entity.type
_entity.pdbx_description
1 polymer ?
#
loop_
_entity_poly.entity_id
_entity_poly.type
_entity_poly.pdbx_seq_one_letter_code
_entity_poly.pdbx_strand_id
1 'polypeptide(L)'
;MFKINDVEWNILYVNPNSECLMRSDGTITLGVTDWSKRTVYLSNALSGSLLEKVLSHELVHCASFSYDCHIPINVEEIVADFLSLYGKEVVGI
;
A
#
# COMPACT_ATOMS: atom_id res chain seq x y z
N MET A 1 -3.34 -12.05 -6.52
CA MET A 1 -2.11 -12.49 -5.83
C MET A 1 -0.89 -12.04 -6.59
N PHE A 2 0.11 -11.55 -5.90
CA PHE A 2 1.39 -11.14 -6.50
C PHE A 2 2.52 -11.49 -5.54
N LYS A 3 3.76 -11.49 -6.06
CA LYS A 3 4.95 -11.80 -5.26
C LYS A 3 5.94 -10.65 -5.32
N ILE A 4 6.57 -10.36 -4.19
CA ILE A 4 7.72 -9.47 -4.10
C ILE A 4 8.79 -10.21 -3.31
N ASN A 5 9.96 -10.43 -3.90
CA ASN A 5 11.08 -11.16 -3.29
C ASN A 5 10.62 -12.50 -2.69
N ASP A 6 9.85 -13.27 -3.46
CA ASP A 6 9.27 -14.57 -3.10
C ASP A 6 8.23 -14.54 -1.96
N VAL A 7 7.86 -13.36 -1.48
CA VAL A 7 6.78 -13.21 -0.50
C VAL A 7 5.47 -13.02 -1.25
N GLU A 8 4.50 -13.89 -0.99
CA GLU A 8 3.18 -13.81 -1.61
C GLU A 8 2.29 -12.82 -0.89
N TRP A 9 1.61 -11.98 -1.69
CA TRP A 9 0.69 -10.96 -1.22
C TRP A 9 -0.66 -11.10 -1.90
N ASN A 10 -1.70 -10.71 -1.19
CA ASN A 10 -3.06 -10.64 -1.73
C ASN A 10 -3.56 -9.20 -1.71
N ILE A 11 -4.44 -8.88 -2.65
CA ILE A 11 -5.16 -7.60 -2.67
C ILE A 11 -6.63 -7.92 -2.50
N LEU A 12 -7.27 -7.28 -1.52
CA LEU A 12 -8.71 -7.40 -1.28
C LEU A 12 -9.35 -6.03 -1.35
N TYR A 13 -10.42 -5.94 -2.13
CA TYR A 13 -11.25 -4.74 -2.20
C TYR A 13 -12.36 -4.88 -1.17
N VAL A 14 -12.51 -3.88 -0.32
CA VAL A 14 -13.45 -3.90 0.79
C VAL A 14 -14.34 -2.66 0.78
N ASN A 15 -15.44 -2.71 1.53
CA ASN A 15 -16.31 -1.56 1.70
C ASN A 15 -15.53 -0.38 2.30
N PRO A 16 -15.76 0.87 1.84
CA PRO A 16 -15.06 2.04 2.37
C PRO A 16 -15.16 2.21 3.89
N ASN A 17 -16.19 1.66 4.52
CA ASN A 17 -16.38 1.72 5.97
C ASN A 17 -15.87 0.49 6.71
N SER A 18 -15.16 -0.41 6.01
CA SER A 18 -14.66 -1.65 6.61
C SER A 18 -13.61 -1.37 7.69
N GLU A 19 -13.64 -2.17 8.75
CA GLU A 19 -12.61 -2.13 9.79
C GLU A 19 -11.22 -2.44 9.24
N CYS A 20 -11.14 -3.18 8.14
CA CYS A 20 -9.87 -3.47 7.47
C CYS A 20 -9.15 -2.21 6.99
N LEU A 21 -9.86 -1.10 6.79
CA LEU A 21 -9.30 0.18 6.40
C LEU A 21 -9.04 1.11 7.58
N MET A 22 -9.32 0.64 8.81
CA MET A 22 -9.12 1.44 10.01
C MET A 22 -7.68 1.31 10.49
N ARG A 23 -7.05 2.45 10.78
CA ARG A 23 -5.72 2.50 11.39
C ARG A 23 -5.83 2.34 12.91
N SER A 24 -4.69 2.10 13.55
CA SER A 24 -4.62 1.92 15.01
C SER A 24 -5.11 3.13 15.80
N ASP A 25 -5.06 4.33 15.22
CA ASP A 25 -5.56 5.56 15.84
C ASP A 25 -7.07 5.78 15.64
N GLY A 26 -7.76 4.84 14.99
CA GLY A 26 -9.20 4.91 14.74
C GLY A 26 -9.58 5.65 13.47
N THR A 27 -8.63 6.19 12.70
CA THR A 27 -8.95 6.84 11.44
C THR A 27 -9.16 5.81 10.33
N ILE A 28 -10.09 6.10 9.41
CA ILE A 28 -10.37 5.26 8.24
C ILE A 28 -9.59 5.82 7.06
N THR A 29 -8.89 4.95 6.34
CA THR A 29 -8.07 5.31 5.19
C THR A 29 -8.58 4.62 3.91
N LEU A 30 -7.97 4.94 2.77
CA LEU A 30 -8.32 4.36 1.47
C LEU A 30 -7.60 3.05 1.18
N GLY A 31 -6.49 2.79 1.88
CA GLY A 31 -5.73 1.56 1.72
C GLY A 31 -4.93 1.25 2.98
N VAL A 32 -4.74 -0.04 3.24
CA VAL A 32 -3.96 -0.53 4.38
C VAL A 32 -3.17 -1.77 3.96
N THR A 33 -1.91 -1.84 4.38
CA THR A 33 -1.09 -3.03 4.22
C THR A 33 -1.02 -3.76 5.57
N ASP A 34 -1.55 -4.98 5.60
CA ASP A 34 -1.49 -5.85 6.78
C ASP A 34 -0.34 -6.86 6.59
N TRP A 35 0.75 -6.64 7.28
CA TRP A 35 1.96 -7.46 7.14
C TRP A 35 1.76 -8.87 7.69
N SER A 36 0.99 -9.02 8.75
CA SER A 36 0.77 -10.33 9.37
C SER A 36 -0.02 -11.26 8.47
N LYS A 37 -0.93 -10.72 7.67
CA LYS A 37 -1.74 -11.48 6.72
C LYS A 37 -1.23 -11.38 5.29
N ARG A 38 -0.19 -10.60 5.05
CA ARG A 38 0.36 -10.31 3.72
C ARG A 38 -0.74 -9.93 2.73
N THR A 39 -1.57 -8.99 3.17
CA THR A 39 -2.73 -8.55 2.41
C THR A 39 -2.78 -7.03 2.37
N VAL A 40 -3.06 -6.51 1.19
CA VAL A 40 -3.36 -5.10 0.98
C VAL A 40 -4.87 -4.96 0.88
N TYR A 41 -5.46 -4.15 1.72
CA TYR A 41 -6.88 -3.82 1.68
C TYR A 41 -7.06 -2.48 0.99
N LEU A 42 -7.94 -2.44 0.01
CA LEU A 42 -8.25 -1.21 -0.73
C LEU A 42 -9.75 -0.96 -0.69
N SER A 43 -10.14 0.31 -0.60
CA SER A 43 -11.55 0.68 -0.71
C SER A 43 -12.06 0.32 -2.11
N ASN A 44 -13.21 -0.35 -2.19
CA ASN A 44 -13.82 -0.70 -3.47
C ASN A 44 -14.44 0.50 -4.19
N ALA A 45 -14.45 1.68 -3.55
CA ALA A 45 -14.87 2.93 -4.19
C ALA A 45 -13.75 3.59 -5.01
N LEU A 46 -12.51 3.08 -4.90
CA LEU A 46 -11.38 3.62 -5.66
C LEU A 46 -11.45 3.23 -7.13
N SER A 47 -11.08 4.15 -8.00
CA SER A 47 -10.99 3.90 -9.44
C SER A 47 -10.01 4.87 -10.09
N GLY A 48 -9.60 4.54 -11.31
CA GLY A 48 -8.74 5.41 -12.14
C GLY A 48 -7.42 5.76 -11.49
N SER A 49 -7.00 7.01 -11.65
CA SER A 49 -5.69 7.47 -11.16
C SER A 49 -5.58 7.46 -9.64
N LEU A 50 -6.68 7.64 -8.92
CA LEU A 50 -6.66 7.59 -7.46
C LEU A 50 -6.39 6.17 -6.98
N LEU A 51 -6.98 5.16 -7.62
CA LEU A 51 -6.68 3.77 -7.32
C LEU A 51 -5.20 3.45 -7.54
N GLU A 52 -4.64 3.87 -8.68
CA GLU A 52 -3.22 3.66 -8.98
C GLU A 52 -2.33 4.30 -7.92
N LYS A 53 -2.66 5.51 -7.50
CA LYS A 53 -1.89 6.25 -6.50
C LYS A 53 -1.91 5.55 -5.13
N VAL A 54 -3.09 5.16 -4.66
CA VAL A 54 -3.24 4.47 -3.37
C VAL A 54 -2.55 3.11 -3.42
N LEU A 55 -2.75 2.35 -4.50
CA LEU A 55 -2.11 1.05 -4.66
C LEU A 55 -0.58 1.18 -4.67
N SER A 56 -0.04 2.15 -5.40
CA SER A 56 1.41 2.39 -5.45
C SER A 56 1.98 2.69 -4.07
N HIS A 57 1.27 3.48 -3.28
CA HIS A 57 1.65 3.78 -1.90
C HIS A 57 1.74 2.49 -1.06
N GLU A 58 0.72 1.64 -1.12
CA GLU A 58 0.71 0.40 -0.35
C GLU A 58 1.76 -0.59 -0.86
N LEU A 59 2.03 -0.63 -2.16
CA LEU A 59 3.05 -1.52 -2.71
C LEU A 59 4.46 -1.19 -2.21
N VAL A 60 4.74 0.06 -1.89
CA VAL A 60 6.03 0.43 -1.27
C VAL A 60 6.17 -0.23 0.10
N HIS A 61 5.11 -0.27 0.89
CA HIS A 61 5.12 -0.95 2.19
C HIS A 61 5.33 -2.46 2.02
N CYS A 62 4.68 -3.06 1.02
CA CYS A 62 4.87 -4.48 0.71
C CYS A 62 6.32 -4.77 0.31
N ALA A 63 6.91 -3.93 -0.52
CA ALA A 63 8.29 -4.11 -0.96
C ALA A 63 9.27 -3.95 0.20
N SER A 64 9.08 -2.93 1.03
CA SER A 64 9.92 -2.69 2.20
C SER A 64 9.91 -3.91 3.12
N PHE A 65 8.74 -4.47 3.41
CA PHE A 65 8.62 -5.68 4.22
C PHE A 65 9.28 -6.88 3.53
N SER A 66 8.98 -7.09 2.25
CA SER A 66 9.42 -8.29 1.50
C SER A 66 10.94 -8.35 1.33
N TYR A 67 11.60 -7.20 1.26
CA TYR A 67 13.05 -7.10 1.17
C TYR A 67 13.72 -6.90 2.53
N ASP A 68 12.94 -6.96 3.60
CA ASP A 68 13.44 -6.79 4.97
C ASP A 68 14.23 -5.48 5.14
N CYS A 69 13.71 -4.42 4.57
CA CYS A 69 14.30 -3.09 4.68
C CYS A 69 13.89 -2.47 6.03
N HIS A 70 14.84 -2.26 6.92
CA HIS A 70 14.57 -1.69 8.24
C HIS A 70 14.50 -0.15 8.19
N ILE A 71 13.56 0.36 7.37
CA ILE A 71 13.36 1.80 7.20
C ILE A 71 12.40 2.29 8.29
N PRO A 72 12.74 3.36 9.03
CA PRO A 72 11.79 3.96 9.98
C PRO A 72 10.48 4.31 9.29
N ILE A 73 9.34 4.06 9.95
CA ILE A 73 8.01 4.18 9.33
C ILE A 73 7.76 5.59 8.78
N ASN A 74 8.22 6.63 9.45
CA ASN A 74 8.05 8.00 8.98
C ASN A 74 8.81 8.26 7.65
N VAL A 75 9.98 7.67 7.49
CA VAL A 75 10.75 7.76 6.23
C VAL A 75 10.10 6.92 5.15
N GLU A 76 9.63 5.72 5.49
CA GLU A 76 8.92 4.84 4.56
C GLU A 76 7.65 5.52 4.01
N GLU A 77 6.89 6.22 4.85
CA GLU A 77 5.73 6.99 4.42
C GLU A 77 6.10 8.11 3.44
N ILE A 78 7.21 8.79 3.65
CA ILE A 78 7.69 9.84 2.73
C ILE A 78 8.04 9.22 1.37
N VAL A 79 8.75 8.09 1.37
CA VAL A 79 9.11 7.38 0.14
C VAL A 79 7.87 6.89 -0.59
N ALA A 80 6.91 6.32 0.14
CA ALA A 80 5.67 5.83 -0.43
C ALA A 80 4.87 6.95 -1.10
N ASP A 81 4.76 8.10 -0.44
CA ASP A 81 4.08 9.28 -1.01
C ASP A 81 4.79 9.78 -2.26
N PHE A 82 6.10 9.89 -2.21
CA PHE A 82 6.89 10.34 -3.36
C PHE A 82 6.69 9.42 -4.56
N LEU A 83 6.81 8.10 -4.37
CA LEU A 83 6.66 7.13 -5.46
C LEU A 83 5.23 7.05 -5.97
N SER A 84 4.22 7.24 -5.12
CA SER A 84 2.83 7.25 -5.55
C SER A 84 2.51 8.44 -6.45
N LEU A 85 3.20 9.57 -6.25
CA LEU A 85 3.00 10.79 -7.03
C LEU A 85 3.88 10.85 -8.28
N TYR A 86 5.13 10.43 -8.16
CA TYR A 86 6.16 10.67 -9.18
C TYR A 86 6.87 9.42 -9.69
N GLY A 87 6.51 8.23 -9.19
CA GLY A 87 7.24 7.01 -9.51
C GLY A 87 7.33 6.72 -11.00
N LYS A 88 6.26 6.89 -11.74
CA LYS A 88 6.25 6.66 -13.19
C LYS A 88 7.25 7.57 -13.91
N GLU A 89 7.27 8.84 -13.53
CA GLU A 89 8.15 9.83 -14.13
C GLU A 89 9.61 9.55 -13.81
N VAL A 90 9.90 9.23 -12.55
CA VAL A 90 11.26 8.93 -12.09
C VAL A 90 11.83 7.68 -12.76
N VAL A 91 11.00 6.64 -12.94
CA VAL A 91 11.45 5.38 -13.58
C VAL A 91 11.40 5.45 -15.10
N GLY A 92 10.81 6.48 -15.68
CA GLY A 92 10.73 6.68 -17.12
C GLY A 92 9.69 5.83 -17.82
N ILE A 93 8.69 5.41 -17.11
CA ILE A 93 7.62 4.56 -17.64
C ILE A 93 6.39 5.39 -18.02
#